data_c25bca078091ccbdc78c6b37642afc09
#
_entry.id   c25bca078091ccbdc78c6b37642afc09
#
_cell.length_a   1.000
_cell.length_b   1.000
_cell.length_c   1.000
_cell.angle_alpha   90.00
_cell.angle_beta   90.00
_cell.angle_gamma   90.00
#
_symmetry.space_group_name_H-M   'P 1'
#
loop_
_entity.id
_entity.type
_entity.pdbx_description
1 polymer ?
#
loop_
_entity_poly.entity_id
_entity_poly.type
_entity_poly.pdbx_seq_one_letter_code
_entity_poly.pdbx_strand_id
1 'polypeptide(L)'
;MTETENDPGDQDIENEVPGDDPDENADEGPAEEESRPPKFKFECQRTGDCCKREQVPVSVNDLQRWVSDQTIYRVAYSIDLVVEDDEFKLILARDDDGYCRLYHRDNKACSIHYNKPLYCSSYPLGYNGENYIIKSKECTGLGKGKMTKESLKEMRQLAYEDYQARRLTSDVLPVFQGIFYRRLAEESKKFMENLSPDDKEKFNNLFKKEE
;
A
#
# COMPACT_ATOMS: atom_id res chain seq x y z
N MET A 1 -13.42 57.40 1.45
CA MET A 1 -12.16 56.64 1.56
C MET A 1 -12.57 55.19 1.60
N THR A 2 -12.54 54.57 0.47
CA THR A 2 -12.97 53.19 0.21
C THR A 2 -11.71 52.35 0.02
N GLU A 3 -11.43 51.48 0.97
CA GLU A 3 -10.38 50.48 0.84
C GLU A 3 -10.98 49.21 0.20
N THR A 4 -10.47 48.88 -0.95
CA THR A 4 -10.81 47.70 -1.71
C THR A 4 -9.93 46.53 -1.21
N GLU A 5 -10.56 45.50 -0.63
CA GLU A 5 -9.93 44.24 -0.32
C GLU A 5 -9.60 43.49 -1.62
N ASN A 6 -8.32 43.18 -1.79
CA ASN A 6 -7.82 42.29 -2.84
C ASN A 6 -8.05 40.84 -2.44
N ASP A 7 -8.89 40.17 -3.18
CA ASP A 7 -9.04 38.70 -3.19
C ASP A 7 -7.84 38.08 -3.91
N PRO A 8 -7.08 37.15 -3.25
CA PRO A 8 -6.04 36.42 -3.94
C PRO A 8 -6.67 35.26 -4.72
N GLY A 9 -6.66 35.41 -6.04
CA GLY A 9 -7.20 34.47 -6.99
C GLY A 9 -6.72 33.04 -6.79
N ASP A 10 -7.69 32.18 -6.96
CA ASP A 10 -7.61 30.74 -7.15
C ASP A 10 -6.58 30.42 -8.27
N GLN A 11 -5.43 29.88 -7.87
CA GLN A 11 -4.47 29.33 -8.83
C GLN A 11 -4.81 27.85 -8.99
N ASP A 12 -5.49 27.55 -10.08
CA ASP A 12 -5.64 26.19 -10.59
C ASP A 12 -4.25 25.56 -10.74
N ILE A 13 -3.92 24.66 -9.82
CA ILE A 13 -2.75 23.80 -9.94
C ILE A 13 -3.11 22.71 -10.95
N GLU A 14 -2.84 22.99 -12.21
CA GLU A 14 -2.83 21.97 -13.25
C GLU A 14 -1.72 20.99 -12.93
N ASN A 15 -2.10 19.82 -12.39
CA ASN A 15 -1.23 18.67 -12.20
C ASN A 15 -0.85 18.10 -13.58
N GLU A 16 0.18 18.65 -14.18
CA GLU A 16 0.83 18.03 -15.32
C GLU A 16 1.51 16.73 -14.83
N VAL A 17 0.96 15.61 -15.24
CA VAL A 17 1.55 14.29 -15.08
C VAL A 17 2.76 14.22 -16.02
N PRO A 18 4.01 14.04 -15.52
CA PRO A 18 5.16 13.88 -16.38
C PRO A 18 5.03 12.57 -17.15
N GLY A 19 4.69 12.65 -18.40
CA GLY A 19 4.64 11.53 -19.32
C GLY A 19 5.87 11.55 -20.22
N ASP A 20 7.00 11.04 -19.76
CA ASP A 20 8.10 10.69 -20.65
C ASP A 20 8.27 9.16 -20.63
N ASP A 21 7.94 8.56 -21.77
CA ASP A 21 8.16 7.14 -22.06
C ASP A 21 9.64 6.96 -22.47
N PRO A 22 10.43 6.11 -21.76
CA PRO A 22 11.78 5.78 -22.21
C PRO A 22 11.77 4.65 -23.25
N ASP A 23 11.06 4.80 -24.34
CA ASP A 23 11.09 3.84 -25.47
C ASP A 23 11.17 4.59 -26.82
N GLU A 24 11.92 5.70 -26.85
CA GLU A 24 12.28 6.36 -28.10
C GLU A 24 13.57 5.75 -28.68
N ASN A 25 13.40 4.66 -29.43
CA ASN A 25 14.29 4.32 -30.54
C ASN A 25 13.54 3.46 -31.55
N ALA A 26 12.77 4.10 -32.41
CA ALA A 26 12.47 3.66 -33.77
C ALA A 26 11.71 4.78 -34.50
N ASP A 27 12.37 5.33 -35.50
CA ASP A 27 11.86 6.23 -36.53
C ASP A 27 10.78 5.50 -37.36
N GLU A 28 9.52 5.57 -36.91
CA GLU A 28 8.34 5.19 -37.70
C GLU A 28 7.21 6.18 -37.39
N GLY A 29 6.65 6.82 -38.41
CA GLY A 29 5.72 7.94 -38.34
C GLY A 29 4.46 7.75 -37.49
N PRO A 30 3.79 8.86 -37.07
CA PRO A 30 2.80 8.89 -35.97
C PRO A 30 1.49 8.14 -36.21
N ALA A 31 1.20 7.64 -37.39
CA ALA A 31 -0.10 7.01 -37.73
C ALA A 31 -0.13 5.48 -37.53
N GLU A 32 1.04 4.80 -37.51
CA GLU A 32 1.09 3.34 -37.36
C GLU A 32 1.25 2.89 -35.88
N GLU A 33 1.72 3.76 -35.02
CA GLU A 33 1.93 3.44 -33.60
C GLU A 33 0.62 3.35 -32.78
N GLU A 34 -0.41 4.07 -33.18
CA GLU A 34 -1.74 4.01 -32.55
C GLU A 34 -2.44 2.66 -32.69
N SER A 35 -2.10 1.85 -33.68
CA SER A 35 -2.76 0.57 -33.96
C SER A 35 -2.09 -0.66 -33.32
N ARG A 36 -0.86 -0.54 -32.83
CA ARG A 36 -0.13 -1.69 -32.24
C ARG A 36 -0.62 -2.00 -30.81
N PRO A 37 -0.92 -3.27 -30.51
CA PRO A 37 -1.26 -3.66 -29.12
C PRO A 37 -0.03 -3.48 -28.22
N PRO A 38 -0.24 -3.13 -26.92
CA PRO A 38 0.85 -2.96 -25.98
C PRO A 38 1.71 -4.23 -25.86
N LYS A 39 3.03 -4.05 -25.73
CA LYS A 39 3.98 -5.16 -25.50
C LYS A 39 3.71 -5.87 -24.17
N PHE A 40 3.26 -5.13 -23.14
CA PHE A 40 2.85 -5.67 -21.86
C PHE A 40 1.50 -6.36 -21.97
N LYS A 41 1.43 -7.62 -21.53
CA LYS A 41 0.18 -8.43 -21.49
C LYS A 41 0.03 -9.02 -20.09
N PHE A 42 -1.16 -8.93 -19.56
CA PHE A 42 -1.48 -9.53 -18.26
C PHE A 42 -2.96 -9.90 -18.18
N GLU A 43 -3.22 -11.09 -17.66
CA GLU A 43 -4.55 -11.55 -17.29
C GLU A 43 -4.46 -12.38 -16.00
N CYS A 44 -5.15 -11.93 -14.94
CA CYS A 44 -5.11 -12.62 -13.65
C CYS A 44 -5.68 -14.05 -13.78
N GLN A 45 -4.85 -15.04 -13.48
CA GLN A 45 -5.21 -16.47 -13.51
C GLN A 45 -5.86 -16.95 -12.21
N ARG A 46 -6.03 -16.07 -11.22
CA ARG A 46 -6.61 -16.36 -9.89
C ARG A 46 -5.94 -17.52 -9.15
N THR A 47 -4.65 -17.75 -9.37
CA THR A 47 -3.89 -18.83 -8.73
C THR A 47 -3.68 -18.60 -7.24
N GLY A 48 -3.77 -17.36 -6.76
CA GLY A 48 -3.46 -16.98 -5.39
C GLY A 48 -1.96 -16.85 -5.10
N ASP A 49 -1.09 -17.03 -6.10
CA ASP A 49 0.36 -16.97 -5.91
C ASP A 49 0.81 -15.62 -5.34
N CYS A 50 0.24 -14.51 -5.82
CA CYS A 50 0.51 -13.18 -5.27
C CYS A 50 0.03 -13.05 -3.81
N CYS A 51 -1.06 -13.71 -3.43
CA CYS A 51 -1.57 -13.73 -2.06
C CYS A 51 -0.67 -14.53 -1.11
N LYS A 52 0.19 -15.41 -1.64
CA LYS A 52 1.16 -16.19 -0.86
C LYS A 52 2.55 -15.55 -0.83
N ARG A 53 3.01 -15.00 -1.94
CA ARG A 53 4.39 -14.51 -2.08
C ARG A 53 4.58 -13.10 -1.56
N GLU A 54 3.62 -12.23 -1.82
CA GLU A 54 3.76 -10.81 -1.56
C GLU A 54 3.29 -10.43 -0.17
N GLN A 55 4.11 -9.72 0.57
CA GLN A 55 3.66 -8.98 1.74
C GLN A 55 2.90 -7.75 1.23
N VAL A 56 1.60 -7.73 1.43
CA VAL A 56 0.73 -6.69 0.88
C VAL A 56 0.72 -5.48 1.82
N PRO A 57 1.32 -4.36 1.43
CA PRO A 57 1.23 -3.13 2.22
C PRO A 57 -0.19 -2.57 2.16
N VAL A 58 -0.62 -1.97 3.26
CA VAL A 58 -1.88 -1.24 3.40
C VAL A 58 -1.55 0.24 3.52
N SER A 59 -2.10 1.05 2.64
CA SER A 59 -1.93 2.49 2.68
C SER A 59 -3.03 3.19 3.48
N VAL A 60 -2.76 4.44 3.93
CA VAL A 60 -3.80 5.28 4.54
C VAL A 60 -4.95 5.56 3.57
N ASN A 61 -4.69 5.60 2.27
CA ASN A 61 -5.71 5.74 1.23
C ASN A 61 -6.62 4.50 1.16
N ASP A 62 -6.06 3.29 1.33
CA ASP A 62 -6.87 2.07 1.44
C ASP A 62 -7.77 2.11 2.67
N LEU A 63 -7.22 2.50 3.83
CA LEU A 63 -8.01 2.64 5.05
C LEU A 63 -9.15 3.66 4.88
N GLN A 64 -8.87 4.82 4.31
CA GLN A 64 -9.87 5.86 4.06
C GLN A 64 -10.98 5.34 3.15
N ARG A 65 -10.65 4.67 2.06
CA ARG A 65 -11.60 4.07 1.13
C ARG A 65 -12.46 3.01 1.83
N TRP A 66 -11.83 2.09 2.58
CA TRP A 66 -12.52 1.03 3.30
C TRP A 66 -13.43 1.54 4.42
N VAL A 67 -13.08 2.65 5.06
CA VAL A 67 -13.97 3.33 6.02
C VAL A 67 -15.18 3.91 5.29
N SER A 68 -14.97 4.58 4.15
CA SER A 68 -16.04 5.25 3.40
C SER A 68 -17.09 4.28 2.86
N ASP A 69 -16.70 3.07 2.46
CA ASP A 69 -17.59 2.05 1.88
C ASP A 69 -17.87 0.88 2.83
N GLN A 70 -17.51 1.03 4.11
CA GLN A 70 -17.73 0.04 5.17
C GLN A 70 -16.96 -1.29 5.00
N THR A 71 -16.06 -1.41 4.04
CA THR A 71 -15.19 -2.58 3.87
C THR A 71 -14.28 -2.78 5.09
N ILE A 72 -13.98 -1.72 5.83
CA ILE A 72 -13.14 -1.76 7.05
C ILE A 72 -13.58 -2.85 8.03
N TYR A 73 -14.89 -3.08 8.19
CA TYR A 73 -15.42 -4.11 9.10
C TYR A 73 -15.07 -5.54 8.67
N ARG A 74 -14.76 -5.75 7.38
CA ARG A 74 -14.32 -7.05 6.85
C ARG A 74 -12.82 -7.26 6.96
N VAL A 75 -12.05 -6.17 6.88
CA VAL A 75 -10.59 -6.24 6.78
C VAL A 75 -9.87 -5.95 8.09
N ALA A 76 -10.53 -5.31 9.09
CA ALA A 76 -9.89 -4.86 10.32
C ALA A 76 -9.07 -5.95 11.02
N TYR A 77 -9.60 -7.17 11.09
CA TYR A 77 -8.89 -8.31 11.71
C TYR A 77 -7.81 -8.95 10.83
N SER A 78 -7.68 -8.47 9.60
CA SER A 78 -6.66 -8.91 8.64
C SER A 78 -5.61 -7.84 8.38
N ILE A 79 -5.66 -6.70 9.09
CA ILE A 79 -4.62 -5.68 9.07
C ILE A 79 -3.70 -5.93 10.25
N ASP A 80 -2.41 -5.89 10.00
CA ASP A 80 -1.38 -6.01 11.01
C ASP A 80 -0.46 -4.81 11.00
N LEU A 81 0.10 -4.48 12.17
CA LEU A 81 1.10 -3.44 12.35
C LEU A 81 2.41 -4.12 12.67
N VAL A 82 3.32 -4.13 11.73
CA VAL A 82 4.66 -4.70 11.93
C VAL A 82 5.70 -3.60 12.11
N VAL A 83 6.77 -3.95 12.82
CA VAL A 83 7.94 -3.08 12.98
C VAL A 83 9.08 -3.71 12.20
N GLU A 84 9.57 -3.01 11.19
CA GLU A 84 10.73 -3.38 10.40
C GLU A 84 11.68 -2.19 10.33
N ASP A 85 12.96 -2.41 10.62
CA ASP A 85 13.99 -1.37 10.63
C ASP A 85 13.58 -0.15 11.51
N ASP A 86 12.97 -0.42 12.68
CA ASP A 86 12.43 0.58 13.62
C ASP A 86 11.27 1.42 13.06
N GLU A 87 10.71 1.05 11.91
CA GLU A 87 9.57 1.73 11.29
C GLU A 87 8.28 0.91 11.39
N PHE A 88 7.17 1.60 11.62
CA PHE A 88 5.84 0.99 11.55
C PHE A 88 5.42 0.79 10.10
N LYS A 89 4.94 -0.43 9.79
CA LYS A 89 4.35 -0.75 8.50
C LYS A 89 2.99 -1.39 8.70
N LEU A 90 1.99 -0.91 7.97
CA LEU A 90 0.68 -1.55 7.90
C LEU A 90 0.69 -2.57 6.75
N ILE A 91 0.28 -3.79 7.06
CA ILE A 91 0.24 -4.89 6.09
C ILE A 91 -1.05 -5.67 6.21
N LEU A 92 -1.38 -6.45 5.19
CA LEU A 92 -2.36 -7.52 5.35
C LEU A 92 -1.70 -8.73 6.01
N ALA A 93 -2.28 -9.16 7.12
CA ALA A 93 -1.84 -10.32 7.87
C ALA A 93 -1.95 -11.61 7.03
N ARG A 94 -1.10 -12.58 7.36
CA ARG A 94 -1.07 -13.90 6.74
C ARG A 94 -1.61 -14.96 7.69
N ASP A 95 -2.11 -16.05 7.12
CA ASP A 95 -2.40 -17.28 7.86
C ASP A 95 -1.13 -18.11 8.10
N ASP A 96 -1.26 -19.21 8.82
CA ASP A 96 -0.15 -20.11 9.20
C ASP A 96 0.50 -20.78 7.96
N ASP A 97 -0.21 -20.88 6.84
CA ASP A 97 0.30 -21.39 5.55
C ASP A 97 0.94 -20.30 4.68
N GLY A 98 0.99 -19.07 5.19
CA GLY A 98 1.60 -17.91 4.55
C GLY A 98 0.74 -17.22 3.50
N TYR A 99 -0.55 -17.54 3.41
CA TYR A 99 -1.48 -16.81 2.53
C TYR A 99 -2.05 -15.57 3.21
N CYS A 100 -2.35 -14.55 2.41
CA CYS A 100 -3.16 -13.41 2.88
C CYS A 100 -4.47 -13.92 3.48
N ARG A 101 -4.83 -13.50 4.69
CA ARG A 101 -6.05 -13.93 5.41
C ARG A 101 -7.36 -13.64 4.66
N LEU A 102 -7.32 -12.72 3.70
CA LEU A 102 -8.48 -12.39 2.86
C LEU A 102 -8.63 -13.31 1.63
N TYR A 103 -7.68 -14.24 1.43
CA TYR A 103 -7.72 -15.18 0.31
C TYR A 103 -8.32 -16.52 0.73
N HIS A 104 -9.42 -16.91 0.10
CA HIS A 104 -10.08 -18.19 0.30
C HIS A 104 -9.56 -19.21 -0.70
N ARG A 105 -8.84 -20.22 -0.22
CA ARG A 105 -8.21 -21.25 -1.06
C ARG A 105 -9.21 -22.14 -1.78
N ASP A 106 -10.33 -22.46 -1.15
CA ASP A 106 -11.35 -23.37 -1.68
C ASP A 106 -11.99 -22.86 -2.97
N ASN A 107 -12.31 -21.58 -3.00
CA ASN A 107 -12.92 -20.92 -4.15
C ASN A 107 -11.94 -20.05 -4.96
N LYS A 108 -10.64 -20.05 -4.59
CA LYS A 108 -9.57 -19.26 -5.23
C LYS A 108 -9.94 -17.77 -5.39
N ALA A 109 -10.53 -17.20 -4.37
CA ALA A 109 -11.05 -15.84 -4.41
C ALA A 109 -10.57 -15.01 -3.21
N CYS A 110 -10.39 -13.71 -3.43
CA CYS A 110 -10.19 -12.72 -2.38
C CYS A 110 -11.55 -12.20 -1.90
N SER A 111 -11.81 -12.18 -0.59
CA SER A 111 -13.07 -11.73 0.00
C SER A 111 -13.41 -10.26 -0.29
N ILE A 112 -12.39 -9.46 -0.61
CA ILE A 112 -12.52 -8.04 -0.97
C ILE A 112 -12.01 -7.77 -2.39
N HIS A 113 -12.17 -8.70 -3.33
CA HIS A 113 -11.56 -8.60 -4.66
C HIS A 113 -11.92 -7.31 -5.42
N TYR A 114 -13.15 -6.84 -5.28
CA TYR A 114 -13.64 -5.59 -5.90
C TYR A 114 -13.12 -4.32 -5.19
N ASN A 115 -12.64 -4.45 -3.95
CA ASN A 115 -12.14 -3.34 -3.13
C ASN A 115 -10.79 -3.68 -2.49
N LYS A 116 -9.97 -4.43 -3.23
CA LYS A 116 -8.63 -4.83 -2.81
C LYS A 116 -7.70 -3.61 -2.65
N PRO A 117 -6.60 -3.74 -1.88
CA PRO A 117 -5.61 -2.67 -1.75
C PRO A 117 -5.11 -2.16 -3.10
N LEU A 118 -4.69 -0.91 -3.16
CA LEU A 118 -4.07 -0.32 -4.36
C LEU A 118 -2.90 -1.18 -4.86
N TYR A 119 -2.07 -1.68 -3.93
CA TYR A 119 -0.99 -2.61 -4.23
C TYR A 119 -1.44 -3.85 -5.02
N CYS A 120 -2.55 -4.48 -4.60
CA CYS A 120 -3.12 -5.64 -5.29
C CYS A 120 -3.83 -5.25 -6.59
N SER A 121 -4.33 -4.02 -6.69
CA SER A 121 -5.05 -3.52 -7.87
C SER A 121 -4.11 -3.27 -9.04
N SER A 122 -2.91 -2.77 -8.77
CA SER A 122 -1.88 -2.54 -9.78
C SER A 122 -1.08 -3.78 -10.13
N TYR A 123 -1.11 -4.84 -9.29
CA TYR A 123 -0.29 -6.04 -9.51
C TYR A 123 -0.60 -6.74 -10.85
N PRO A 124 0.43 -7.17 -11.60
CA PRO A 124 1.84 -7.26 -11.28
C PRO A 124 2.67 -6.01 -11.62
N LEU A 125 2.04 -4.94 -12.09
CA LEU A 125 2.72 -3.69 -12.41
C LEU A 125 2.94 -2.87 -11.12
N GLY A 126 4.05 -2.19 -11.05
CA GLY A 126 4.39 -1.22 -10.02
C GLY A 126 5.00 0.03 -10.61
N TYR A 127 5.16 1.05 -9.78
CA TYR A 127 5.89 2.27 -10.08
C TYR A 127 6.91 2.51 -8.96
N ASN A 128 8.15 2.86 -9.31
CA ASN A 128 9.24 3.05 -8.33
C ASN A 128 9.59 4.52 -8.06
N GLY A 129 8.87 5.45 -8.67
CA GLY A 129 9.12 6.89 -8.60
C GLY A 129 9.71 7.46 -9.90
N GLU A 130 10.23 6.60 -10.77
CA GLU A 130 10.83 6.97 -12.06
C GLU A 130 10.23 6.16 -13.20
N ASN A 131 10.13 4.84 -13.01
CA ASN A 131 9.76 3.90 -14.05
C ASN A 131 8.67 2.93 -13.59
N TYR A 132 7.88 2.43 -14.55
CA TYR A 132 7.00 1.30 -14.31
C TYR A 132 7.80 0.01 -14.31
N ILE A 133 7.59 -0.81 -13.30
CA ILE A 133 8.32 -2.05 -13.06
C ILE A 133 7.37 -3.24 -12.93
N ILE A 134 7.85 -4.43 -13.19
CA ILE A 134 7.16 -5.68 -12.86
C ILE A 134 7.51 -6.08 -11.43
N LYS A 135 6.53 -6.05 -10.52
CA LYS A 135 6.71 -6.42 -9.10
C LYS A 135 7.15 -7.88 -8.95
N SER A 136 6.59 -8.79 -9.75
CA SER A 136 6.96 -10.19 -9.72
C SER A 136 6.95 -10.79 -11.12
N LYS A 137 8.13 -11.27 -11.57
CA LYS A 137 8.29 -11.94 -12.87
C LYS A 137 7.69 -13.35 -12.88
N GLU A 138 7.42 -13.92 -11.71
CA GLU A 138 6.86 -15.27 -11.54
C GLU A 138 5.34 -15.30 -11.64
N CYS A 139 4.70 -14.15 -11.89
CA CYS A 139 3.26 -14.08 -12.05
C CYS A 139 2.81 -14.87 -13.28
N THR A 140 2.02 -15.93 -13.05
CA THR A 140 1.53 -16.82 -14.11
C THR A 140 0.60 -16.15 -15.12
N GLY A 141 0.12 -14.96 -14.81
CA GLY A 141 -0.73 -14.13 -15.69
C GLY A 141 0.06 -13.25 -16.66
N LEU A 142 1.37 -13.07 -16.46
CA LEU A 142 2.21 -12.30 -17.37
C LEU A 142 2.29 -12.97 -18.77
N GLY A 143 2.24 -12.16 -19.81
CA GLY A 143 2.24 -12.61 -21.18
C GLY A 143 0.91 -13.19 -21.65
N LYS A 144 -0.09 -13.31 -20.77
CA LYS A 144 -1.42 -13.85 -21.09
C LYS A 144 -2.45 -12.74 -21.28
N GLY A 145 -3.55 -13.12 -21.97
CA GLY A 145 -4.69 -12.23 -22.20
C GLY A 145 -4.48 -11.23 -23.32
N LYS A 146 -5.49 -10.40 -23.51
CA LYS A 146 -5.49 -9.27 -24.44
C LYS A 146 -5.47 -7.98 -23.65
N MET A 147 -4.39 -7.22 -23.78
CA MET A 147 -4.28 -5.91 -23.16
C MET A 147 -4.56 -4.84 -24.20
N THR A 148 -5.49 -3.92 -23.90
CA THR A 148 -5.69 -2.69 -24.68
C THR A 148 -4.82 -1.57 -24.15
N LYS A 149 -4.64 -0.51 -24.94
CA LYS A 149 -3.91 0.69 -24.48
C LYS A 149 -4.60 1.32 -23.27
N GLU A 150 -5.94 1.35 -23.27
CA GLU A 150 -6.76 1.88 -22.18
C GLU A 150 -6.56 1.07 -20.91
N SER A 151 -6.62 -0.27 -20.99
CA SER A 151 -6.39 -1.16 -19.84
C SER A 151 -4.97 -1.04 -19.28
N LEU A 152 -3.97 -0.84 -20.15
CA LEU A 152 -2.60 -0.59 -19.71
C LEU A 152 -2.48 0.78 -19.03
N LYS A 153 -3.13 1.82 -19.57
CA LYS A 153 -3.17 3.15 -18.98
C LYS A 153 -3.81 3.11 -17.59
N GLU A 154 -4.96 2.45 -17.44
CA GLU A 154 -5.62 2.25 -16.14
C GLU A 154 -4.70 1.52 -15.13
N MET A 155 -4.01 0.47 -15.57
CA MET A 155 -3.09 -0.27 -14.70
C MET A 155 -1.86 0.57 -14.30
N ARG A 156 -1.32 1.39 -15.21
CA ARG A 156 -0.25 2.35 -14.91
C ARG A 156 -0.72 3.40 -13.89
N GLN A 157 -1.92 3.93 -14.07
CA GLN A 157 -2.52 4.87 -13.12
C GLN A 157 -2.64 4.26 -11.72
N LEU A 158 -3.16 3.05 -11.61
CA LEU A 158 -3.25 2.33 -10.33
C LEU A 158 -1.87 2.08 -9.69
N ALA A 159 -0.84 1.79 -10.51
CA ALA A 159 0.52 1.61 -10.01
C ALA A 159 1.13 2.92 -9.48
N TYR A 160 0.85 4.02 -10.13
CA TYR A 160 1.25 5.35 -9.69
C TYR A 160 0.53 5.75 -8.40
N GLU A 161 -0.79 5.55 -8.33
CA GLU A 161 -1.59 5.80 -7.12
C GLU A 161 -1.11 4.95 -5.93
N ASP A 162 -0.79 3.66 -6.15
CA ASP A 162 -0.20 2.80 -5.13
C ASP A 162 1.12 3.37 -4.59
N TYR A 163 1.98 3.85 -5.49
CA TYR A 163 3.25 4.46 -5.09
C TYR A 163 3.04 5.72 -4.25
N GLN A 164 2.18 6.63 -4.69
CA GLN A 164 1.87 7.87 -3.96
C GLN A 164 1.25 7.57 -2.59
N ALA A 165 0.30 6.64 -2.54
CA ALA A 165 -0.36 6.24 -1.30
C ALA A 165 0.61 5.61 -0.30
N ARG A 166 1.57 4.79 -0.77
CA ARG A 166 2.61 4.22 0.10
C ARG A 166 3.58 5.29 0.60
N ARG A 167 3.99 6.25 -0.23
CA ARG A 167 4.81 7.38 0.21
C ARG A 167 4.10 8.17 1.30
N LEU A 168 2.84 8.58 1.06
CA LEU A 168 2.06 9.29 2.07
C LEU A 168 1.96 8.49 3.39
N THR A 169 1.76 7.19 3.30
CA THR A 169 1.68 6.31 4.47
C THR A 169 3.01 6.30 5.23
N SER A 170 4.13 6.20 4.52
CA SER A 170 5.48 6.25 5.10
C SER A 170 5.76 7.58 5.80
N ASP A 171 5.24 8.69 5.29
CA ASP A 171 5.40 10.02 5.91
C ASP A 171 4.52 10.19 7.17
N VAL A 172 3.35 9.55 7.19
CA VAL A 172 2.34 9.71 8.27
C VAL A 172 2.58 8.75 9.44
N LEU A 173 2.96 7.49 9.18
CA LEU A 173 3.11 6.47 10.22
C LEU A 173 4.12 6.85 11.33
N PRO A 174 5.27 7.48 11.07
CA PRO A 174 6.20 7.90 12.13
C PRO A 174 5.58 8.86 13.15
N VAL A 175 4.61 9.68 12.74
CA VAL A 175 3.86 10.57 13.65
C VAL A 175 3.06 9.74 14.65
N PHE A 176 2.32 8.74 14.17
CA PHE A 176 1.57 7.83 15.02
C PHE A 176 2.49 6.99 15.90
N GLN A 177 3.61 6.53 15.37
CA GLN A 177 4.64 5.79 16.12
C GLN A 177 5.14 6.63 17.30
N GLY A 178 5.48 7.89 17.07
CA GLY A 178 5.92 8.80 18.14
C GLY A 178 4.84 9.03 19.20
N ILE A 179 3.59 9.20 18.80
CA ILE A 179 2.44 9.33 19.71
C ILE A 179 2.26 8.05 20.53
N PHE A 180 2.32 6.89 19.86
CA PHE A 180 2.15 5.58 20.50
C PHE A 180 3.22 5.32 21.55
N TYR A 181 4.50 5.50 21.21
CA TYR A 181 5.59 5.27 22.15
C TYR A 181 5.53 6.23 23.33
N ARG A 182 5.21 7.50 23.12
CA ARG A 182 5.02 8.45 24.21
C ARG A 182 3.90 7.99 25.14
N ARG A 183 2.75 7.57 24.58
CA ARG A 183 1.62 7.10 25.37
C ARG A 183 1.96 5.83 26.13
N LEU A 184 2.65 4.88 25.50
CA LEU A 184 3.10 3.65 26.13
C LEU A 184 4.05 3.94 27.31
N ALA A 185 4.99 4.88 27.14
CA ALA A 185 5.90 5.28 28.22
C ALA A 185 5.15 5.93 29.40
N GLU A 186 4.16 6.78 29.14
CA GLU A 186 3.33 7.40 30.16
C GLU A 186 2.52 6.35 30.96
N GLU A 187 1.91 5.39 30.26
CA GLU A 187 1.13 4.32 30.90
C GLU A 187 2.04 3.34 31.68
N SER A 188 3.22 3.00 31.12
CA SER A 188 4.22 2.19 31.81
C SER A 188 4.70 2.84 33.09
N LYS A 189 4.96 4.16 33.06
CA LYS A 189 5.32 4.92 34.25
C LYS A 189 4.24 4.88 35.32
N LYS A 190 2.98 5.16 34.95
CA LYS A 190 1.83 5.07 35.87
C LYS A 190 1.67 3.67 36.46
N PHE A 191 1.83 2.64 35.63
CA PHE A 191 1.77 1.25 36.08
C PHE A 191 2.85 0.99 37.13
N MET A 192 4.09 1.37 36.88
CA MET A 192 5.20 1.21 37.83
C MET A 192 4.99 2.00 39.12
N GLU A 193 4.41 3.19 39.06
CA GLU A 193 4.10 4.01 40.25
C GLU A 193 3.08 3.34 41.15
N ASN A 194 2.10 2.64 40.57
CA ASN A 194 0.98 1.98 41.27
C ASN A 194 1.33 0.57 41.77
N LEU A 195 2.45 -0.03 41.38
CA LEU A 195 2.87 -1.33 41.89
C LEU A 195 3.31 -1.25 43.37
N SER A 196 2.96 -2.31 44.13
CA SER A 196 3.49 -2.50 45.49
C SER A 196 5.02 -2.64 45.46
N PRO A 197 5.73 -2.35 46.59
CA PRO A 197 7.17 -2.56 46.67
C PRO A 197 7.60 -3.99 46.32
N ASP A 198 6.85 -5.00 46.78
CA ASP A 198 7.12 -6.41 46.51
C ASP A 198 6.95 -6.77 45.04
N ASP A 199 5.95 -6.19 44.35
CA ASP A 199 5.74 -6.44 42.92
C ASP A 199 6.76 -5.70 42.05
N LYS A 200 7.22 -4.52 42.47
CA LYS A 200 8.35 -3.84 41.83
C LYS A 200 9.63 -4.67 41.87
N GLU A 201 9.91 -5.30 43.01
CA GLU A 201 11.07 -6.16 43.14
C GLU A 201 10.97 -7.41 42.27
N LYS A 202 9.79 -8.06 42.23
CA LYS A 202 9.53 -9.20 41.34
C LYS A 202 9.69 -8.82 39.87
N PHE A 203 9.12 -7.69 39.47
CA PHE A 203 9.22 -7.18 38.10
C PHE A 203 10.67 -6.93 37.71
N ASN A 204 11.44 -6.23 38.53
CA ASN A 204 12.86 -5.97 38.27
C ASN A 204 13.70 -7.26 38.21
N ASN A 205 13.33 -8.30 38.96
CA ASN A 205 14.04 -9.57 38.96
C ASN A 205 13.74 -10.42 37.70
N LEU A 206 12.60 -10.21 37.01
CA LEU A 206 12.32 -10.85 35.72
C LEU A 206 13.30 -10.42 34.63
N PHE A 207 13.69 -9.15 34.59
CA PHE A 207 14.62 -8.60 33.59
C PHE A 207 16.11 -8.76 33.93
N LYS A 208 16.45 -9.16 35.18
CA LYS A 208 17.85 -9.42 35.56
C LYS A 208 18.34 -10.83 35.22
N LYS A 209 17.45 -11.71 34.72
CA LYS A 209 17.80 -13.11 34.40
C LYS A 209 18.27 -13.35 32.99
N GLU A 210 18.35 -12.31 32.14
CA GLU A 210 18.73 -12.41 30.72
C GLU A 210 20.12 -11.82 30.40
N GLU A 211 20.94 -11.49 31.44
CA GLU A 211 22.38 -11.22 31.33
C GLU A 211 23.17 -12.44 31.84
#